data_dc5e276cf7f460af81aa668dbe6e14db
#
_entry.id   dc5e276cf7f460af81aa668dbe6e14db
#
_cell.length_a   1.000
_cell.length_b   1.000
_cell.length_c   1.000
_cell.angle_alpha   90.00
_cell.angle_beta   90.00
_cell.angle_gamma   90.00
#
_symmetry.space_group_name_H-M   'P 1'
#
loop_
_entity.id
_entity.type
_entity.pdbx_description
1 polymer ?
#
loop_
_entity_poly.entity_id
_entity_poly.type
_entity_poly.pdbx_seq_one_letter_code
_entity_poly.pdbx_strand_id
1 'polypeptide(L)'
;MKNYKLLHWTPDMVKAFWDYESEFPKNFFTHSRRHEIIRQIGQYLPDGCSVLDYGCGPGNLIEPLLDSGFGVAGLDSSPSTRETVRSRFEGHSGFQGVYDQEEIDRSGLKFDAIIVAEVIEHLYDDQLDGLLETLKTLSHKDTHIIFTTPNEERLEDSYILCPVSGELFHRWQHVRNWSETSISAYLAKRNFTDTRTFTTDFDATLTIRGKHHPLRVRWWSTLRTRLRYQARPQRKRPHLVIVSRPTTD
;
A
#
# COMPACT_ATOMS: atom_id res chain seq x y z
N MET A 1 32.69 4.63 10.23
CA MET A 1 32.11 3.78 9.16
C MET A 1 32.68 4.26 7.83
N LYS A 2 33.04 3.32 6.90
CA LYS A 2 33.40 3.70 5.53
C LYS A 2 32.23 4.49 4.92
N ASN A 3 32.52 5.60 4.22
CA ASN A 3 31.50 6.35 3.49
C ASN A 3 31.11 5.56 2.25
N TYR A 4 30.11 4.68 2.38
CA TYR A 4 29.49 4.03 1.23
C TYR A 4 28.55 5.03 0.56
N LYS A 5 28.49 4.98 -0.78
CA LYS A 5 27.54 5.73 -1.58
C LYS A 5 26.22 4.98 -1.62
N LEU A 6 25.11 5.69 -1.63
CA LEU A 6 23.79 5.10 -1.86
C LEU A 6 23.54 4.91 -3.35
N LEU A 7 23.00 3.76 -3.70
CA LEU A 7 22.53 3.46 -5.05
C LEU A 7 21.39 4.41 -5.42
N HIS A 8 21.52 5.07 -6.55
CA HIS A 8 20.40 5.80 -7.15
C HIS A 8 19.66 4.88 -8.11
N TRP A 9 18.41 4.60 -7.80
CA TRP A 9 17.58 3.71 -8.60
C TRP A 9 17.15 4.36 -9.91
N THR A 10 17.50 3.75 -11.03
CA THR A 10 16.96 4.12 -12.33
C THR A 10 15.64 3.39 -12.59
N PRO A 11 14.79 3.87 -13.52
CA PRO A 11 13.54 3.19 -13.86
C PRO A 11 13.74 1.71 -14.24
N ASP A 12 14.80 1.39 -15.00
CA ASP A 12 15.11 0.02 -15.41
C ASP A 12 15.50 -0.86 -14.21
N MET A 13 16.26 -0.32 -13.25
CA MET A 13 16.61 -1.04 -12.02
C MET A 13 15.36 -1.31 -11.17
N VAL A 14 14.49 -0.32 -11.01
CA VAL A 14 13.22 -0.46 -10.27
C VAL A 14 12.36 -1.52 -10.94
N LYS A 15 12.21 -1.44 -12.27
CA LYS A 15 11.46 -2.43 -13.03
C LYS A 15 12.01 -3.85 -12.83
N ALA A 16 13.32 -4.05 -13.02
CA ALA A 16 13.96 -5.35 -12.88
C ALA A 16 13.82 -5.92 -11.46
N PHE A 17 13.92 -5.06 -10.44
CA PHE A 17 13.75 -5.43 -9.04
C PHE A 17 12.31 -5.91 -8.76
N TRP A 18 11.30 -5.15 -9.17
CA TRP A 18 9.91 -5.50 -8.90
C TRP A 18 9.39 -6.62 -9.79
N ASP A 19 9.88 -6.78 -11.02
CA ASP A 19 9.60 -7.97 -11.85
C ASP A 19 10.09 -9.23 -11.14
N TYR A 20 11.31 -9.22 -10.56
CA TYR A 20 11.84 -10.35 -9.80
C TYR A 20 11.05 -10.59 -8.50
N GLU A 21 10.78 -9.57 -7.69
CA GLU A 21 10.04 -9.73 -6.41
C GLU A 21 8.61 -10.23 -6.66
N SER A 22 8.00 -9.90 -7.81
CA SER A 22 6.65 -10.35 -8.18
C SER A 22 6.55 -11.86 -8.40
N GLU A 23 7.67 -12.55 -8.64
CA GLU A 23 7.72 -14.01 -8.67
C GLU A 23 7.47 -14.63 -7.28
N PHE A 24 7.63 -13.83 -6.22
CA PHE A 24 7.50 -14.27 -4.83
C PHE A 24 6.37 -13.53 -4.07
N PRO A 25 5.11 -13.67 -4.48
CA PRO A 25 4.00 -12.87 -3.94
C PRO A 25 3.82 -13.00 -2.41
N LYS A 26 4.33 -14.08 -1.80
CA LYS A 26 4.30 -14.29 -0.35
C LYS A 26 5.28 -13.39 0.42
N ASN A 27 6.28 -12.82 -0.25
CA ASN A 27 7.23 -11.90 0.36
C ASN A 27 6.65 -10.50 0.57
N PHE A 28 5.57 -10.15 -0.16
CA PHE A 28 4.93 -8.86 -0.01
C PHE A 28 4.27 -8.72 1.36
N PHE A 29 4.47 -7.57 1.98
CA PHE A 29 3.80 -7.21 3.23
C PHE A 29 2.28 -7.36 3.11
N THR A 30 1.70 -6.86 2.02
CA THR A 30 0.27 -6.94 1.72
C THR A 30 -0.24 -8.38 1.67
N HIS A 31 0.57 -9.37 1.24
CA HIS A 31 0.16 -10.78 1.24
C HIS A 31 -0.16 -11.28 2.65
N SER A 32 0.74 -11.03 3.58
CA SER A 32 0.62 -11.54 4.94
C SER A 32 -0.36 -10.74 5.81
N ARG A 33 -0.65 -9.48 5.45
CA ARG A 33 -1.45 -8.53 6.24
C ARG A 33 -2.75 -8.07 5.56
N ARG A 34 -3.09 -8.60 4.38
CA ARG A 34 -4.24 -8.17 3.58
C ARG A 34 -5.54 -8.03 4.35
N HIS A 35 -5.91 -9.00 5.16
CA HIS A 35 -7.16 -8.95 5.92
C HIS A 35 -7.14 -7.90 7.03
N GLU A 36 -5.98 -7.67 7.66
CA GLU A 36 -5.81 -6.68 8.69
C GLU A 36 -5.80 -5.26 8.12
N ILE A 37 -5.18 -5.08 6.95
CA ILE A 37 -5.23 -3.81 6.22
C ILE A 37 -6.69 -3.47 5.91
N ILE A 38 -7.40 -4.35 5.19
CA ILE A 38 -8.81 -4.12 4.81
C ILE A 38 -9.69 -3.88 6.04
N ARG A 39 -9.49 -4.64 7.13
CA ARG A 39 -10.25 -4.44 8.36
C ARG A 39 -10.06 -3.06 8.97
N GLN A 40 -8.83 -2.49 8.92
CA GLN A 40 -8.54 -1.18 9.51
C GLN A 40 -9.00 -0.03 8.62
N ILE A 41 -8.88 -0.18 7.29
CA ILE A 41 -9.30 0.86 6.36
C ILE A 41 -10.79 0.77 5.98
N GLY A 42 -11.44 -0.36 6.25
CA GLY A 42 -12.83 -0.62 5.84
C GLY A 42 -13.84 0.42 6.30
N GLN A 43 -13.62 1.09 7.43
CA GLN A 43 -14.45 2.20 7.89
C GLN A 43 -14.46 3.42 6.94
N TYR A 44 -13.50 3.49 6.01
CA TYR A 44 -13.38 4.55 5.00
C TYR A 44 -13.87 4.11 3.62
N LEU A 45 -14.33 2.86 3.51
CA LEU A 45 -14.87 2.28 2.28
C LEU A 45 -16.40 2.21 2.40
N PRO A 46 -17.16 3.01 1.67
CA PRO A 46 -18.62 2.88 1.62
C PRO A 46 -19.06 1.49 1.13
N ASP A 47 -20.18 0.99 1.63
CA ASP A 47 -20.68 -0.34 1.23
C ASP A 47 -20.88 -0.43 -0.30
N GLY A 48 -20.33 -1.46 -0.92
CA GLY A 48 -20.45 -1.72 -2.35
C GLY A 48 -19.77 -0.69 -3.27
N CYS A 49 -18.92 0.17 -2.72
CA CYS A 49 -18.21 1.21 -3.49
C CYS A 49 -17.23 0.62 -4.52
N SER A 50 -16.85 1.47 -5.49
CA SER A 50 -15.77 1.17 -6.43
C SER A 50 -14.41 1.53 -5.82
N VAL A 51 -13.48 0.59 -5.84
CA VAL A 51 -12.16 0.70 -5.24
C VAL A 51 -11.07 0.48 -6.28
N LEU A 52 -10.08 1.36 -6.32
CA LEU A 52 -8.84 1.13 -7.04
C LEU A 52 -7.74 0.71 -6.07
N ASP A 53 -7.08 -0.42 -6.34
CA ASP A 53 -5.81 -0.81 -5.71
C ASP A 53 -4.66 -0.32 -6.59
N TYR A 54 -4.04 0.81 -6.22
CA TYR A 54 -2.96 1.45 -6.97
C TYR A 54 -1.61 0.85 -6.58
N GLY A 55 -0.88 0.30 -7.54
CA GLY A 55 0.30 -0.52 -7.28
C GLY A 55 -0.10 -1.88 -6.72
N CYS A 56 -1.12 -2.50 -7.35
CA CYS A 56 -1.78 -3.69 -6.80
C CYS A 56 -0.88 -4.92 -6.68
N GLY A 57 0.31 -4.90 -7.33
CA GLY A 57 1.19 -6.04 -7.36
C GLY A 57 0.44 -7.32 -7.76
N PRO A 58 0.71 -8.46 -7.14
CA PRO A 58 0.04 -9.73 -7.47
C PRO A 58 -1.43 -9.82 -7.03
N GLY A 59 -2.08 -8.69 -6.68
CA GLY A 59 -3.50 -8.61 -6.32
C GLY A 59 -3.81 -9.06 -4.90
N ASN A 60 -2.89 -8.84 -3.97
CA ASN A 60 -3.04 -9.29 -2.58
C ASN A 60 -4.20 -8.60 -1.85
N LEU A 61 -4.52 -7.36 -2.17
CA LEU A 61 -5.66 -6.64 -1.59
C LEU A 61 -6.93 -6.80 -2.43
N ILE A 62 -6.82 -7.07 -3.72
CA ILE A 62 -7.97 -7.28 -4.61
C ILE A 62 -8.85 -8.43 -4.10
N GLU A 63 -8.26 -9.58 -3.76
CA GLU A 63 -9.00 -10.75 -3.27
C GLU A 63 -9.91 -10.43 -2.06
N PRO A 64 -9.40 -9.93 -0.92
CA PRO A 64 -10.26 -9.65 0.23
C PRO A 64 -11.21 -8.47 0.02
N LEU A 65 -10.94 -7.55 -0.90
CA LEU A 65 -11.88 -6.50 -1.29
C LEU A 65 -13.06 -7.08 -2.06
N LEU A 66 -12.81 -7.95 -3.04
CA LEU A 66 -13.84 -8.67 -3.78
C LEU A 66 -14.69 -9.54 -2.85
N ASP A 67 -14.05 -10.28 -1.93
CA ASP A 67 -14.73 -11.10 -0.92
C ASP A 67 -15.63 -10.26 0.01
N SER A 68 -15.32 -8.97 0.16
CA SER A 68 -16.10 -8.01 0.95
C SER A 68 -17.22 -7.35 0.16
N GLY A 69 -17.40 -7.67 -1.12
CA GLY A 69 -18.49 -7.19 -1.97
C GLY A 69 -18.23 -5.84 -2.65
N PHE A 70 -16.98 -5.38 -2.70
CA PHE A 70 -16.61 -4.17 -3.43
C PHE A 70 -16.44 -4.43 -4.94
N GLY A 71 -16.68 -3.39 -5.75
CA GLY A 71 -16.20 -3.35 -7.13
C GLY A 71 -14.72 -2.97 -7.15
N VAL A 72 -13.83 -3.80 -7.69
CA VAL A 72 -12.39 -3.60 -7.54
C VAL A 72 -11.66 -3.56 -8.88
N ALA A 73 -10.90 -2.50 -9.11
CA ALA A 73 -9.92 -2.40 -10.17
C ALA A 73 -8.49 -2.43 -9.60
N GLY A 74 -7.54 -2.90 -10.38
CA GLY A 74 -6.12 -2.82 -10.06
C GLY A 74 -5.38 -1.88 -11.03
N LEU A 75 -4.28 -1.29 -10.58
CA LEU A 75 -3.31 -0.61 -11.42
C LEU A 75 -1.91 -1.10 -11.06
N ASP A 76 -1.13 -1.51 -12.05
CA ASP A 76 0.27 -1.88 -11.86
C ASP A 76 1.07 -1.63 -13.15
N SER A 77 2.34 -1.22 -13.02
CA SER A 77 3.22 -0.95 -14.16
C SER A 77 3.72 -2.21 -14.86
N SER A 78 3.82 -3.35 -14.14
CA SER A 78 4.36 -4.60 -14.68
C SER A 78 3.32 -5.36 -15.52
N PRO A 79 3.59 -5.61 -16.81
CA PRO A 79 2.69 -6.39 -17.67
C PRO A 79 2.45 -7.81 -17.16
N SER A 80 3.49 -8.48 -16.64
CA SER A 80 3.39 -9.85 -16.10
C SER A 80 2.54 -9.90 -14.84
N THR A 81 2.65 -8.88 -14.00
CA THR A 81 1.81 -8.72 -12.81
C THR A 81 0.35 -8.52 -13.19
N ARG A 82 0.07 -7.63 -14.16
CA ARG A 82 -1.31 -7.42 -14.65
C ARG A 82 -1.92 -8.68 -15.25
N GLU A 83 -1.15 -9.48 -15.99
CA GLU A 83 -1.63 -10.75 -16.54
C GLU A 83 -1.97 -11.75 -15.43
N THR A 84 -1.14 -11.82 -14.38
CA THR A 84 -1.41 -12.66 -13.20
C THR A 84 -2.70 -12.24 -12.50
N VAL A 85 -2.90 -10.94 -12.29
CA VAL A 85 -4.12 -10.39 -11.67
C VAL A 85 -5.35 -10.66 -12.53
N ARG A 86 -5.26 -10.42 -13.85
CA ARG A 86 -6.34 -10.68 -14.80
C ARG A 86 -6.78 -12.14 -14.75
N SER A 87 -5.84 -13.08 -14.89
CA SER A 87 -6.15 -14.52 -14.90
C SER A 87 -6.74 -15.02 -13.57
N ARG A 88 -6.41 -14.38 -12.43
CA ARG A 88 -6.96 -14.76 -11.13
C ARG A 88 -8.39 -14.27 -10.90
N PHE A 89 -8.75 -13.12 -11.43
CA PHE A 89 -9.97 -12.41 -11.02
C PHE A 89 -10.97 -12.14 -12.16
N GLU A 90 -10.62 -12.38 -13.43
CA GLU A 90 -11.46 -12.10 -14.60
C GLU A 90 -12.88 -12.70 -14.50
N GLY A 91 -13.01 -13.86 -13.85
CA GLY A 91 -14.33 -14.50 -13.64
C GLY A 91 -15.13 -13.95 -12.46
N HIS A 92 -14.60 -13.02 -11.67
CA HIS A 92 -15.28 -12.49 -10.48
C HIS A 92 -16.15 -11.28 -10.85
N SER A 93 -17.44 -11.31 -10.50
CA SER A 93 -18.41 -10.28 -10.90
C SER A 93 -18.09 -8.87 -10.37
N GLY A 94 -17.34 -8.75 -9.28
CA GLY A 94 -16.89 -7.47 -8.71
C GLY A 94 -15.58 -6.96 -9.32
N PHE A 95 -14.87 -7.76 -10.14
CA PHE A 95 -13.60 -7.34 -10.72
C PHE A 95 -13.83 -6.43 -11.91
N GLN A 96 -13.29 -5.21 -11.83
CA GLN A 96 -13.47 -4.14 -12.81
C GLN A 96 -12.30 -4.00 -13.78
N GLY A 97 -11.33 -4.93 -13.72
CA GLY A 97 -10.15 -4.94 -14.59
C GLY A 97 -8.86 -4.58 -13.88
N VAL A 98 -7.76 -4.73 -14.61
CA VAL A 98 -6.42 -4.28 -14.19
C VAL A 98 -5.79 -3.52 -15.34
N TYR A 99 -5.19 -2.39 -15.03
CA TYR A 99 -4.77 -1.36 -15.97
C TYR A 99 -3.29 -1.03 -15.80
N ASP A 100 -2.65 -0.54 -16.85
CA ASP A 100 -1.46 0.30 -16.72
C ASP A 100 -1.83 1.79 -16.64
N GLN A 101 -0.80 2.64 -16.50
CA GLN A 101 -1.01 4.08 -16.36
C GLN A 101 -1.71 4.70 -17.57
N GLU A 102 -1.33 4.29 -18.78
CA GLU A 102 -1.89 4.85 -20.00
C GLU A 102 -3.35 4.40 -20.22
N GLU A 103 -3.64 3.14 -19.90
CA GLU A 103 -4.99 2.58 -19.98
C GLU A 103 -5.94 3.26 -18.98
N ILE A 104 -5.50 3.44 -17.72
CA ILE A 104 -6.35 4.05 -16.69
C ILE A 104 -6.60 5.53 -16.96
N ASP A 105 -5.59 6.26 -17.43
CA ASP A 105 -5.72 7.69 -17.76
C ASP A 105 -6.74 7.91 -18.91
N ARG A 106 -6.81 6.99 -19.86
CA ARG A 106 -7.76 7.03 -20.97
C ARG A 106 -9.14 6.48 -20.64
N SER A 107 -9.28 5.76 -19.55
CA SER A 107 -10.52 5.06 -19.19
C SER A 107 -11.68 5.99 -18.81
N GLY A 108 -11.37 7.18 -18.29
CA GLY A 108 -12.34 8.10 -17.70
C GLY A 108 -12.97 7.60 -16.39
N LEU A 109 -12.45 6.50 -15.83
CA LEU A 109 -12.96 5.92 -14.59
C LEU A 109 -12.74 6.87 -13.40
N LYS A 110 -13.67 6.79 -12.46
CA LYS A 110 -13.59 7.44 -11.16
C LYS A 110 -13.92 6.42 -10.07
N PHE A 111 -13.27 6.55 -8.93
CA PHE A 111 -13.41 5.59 -7.84
C PHE A 111 -13.89 6.28 -6.57
N ASP A 112 -14.67 5.57 -5.76
CA ASP A 112 -15.13 6.04 -4.45
C ASP A 112 -14.00 5.95 -3.41
N ALA A 113 -13.09 4.99 -3.59
CA ALA A 113 -11.89 4.87 -2.78
C ALA A 113 -10.68 4.45 -3.64
N ILE A 114 -9.50 4.98 -3.32
CA ILE A 114 -8.24 4.57 -3.93
C ILE A 114 -7.29 4.17 -2.81
N ILE A 115 -6.80 2.94 -2.86
CA ILE A 115 -5.84 2.39 -1.91
C ILE A 115 -4.45 2.44 -2.56
N VAL A 116 -3.49 3.00 -1.84
CA VAL A 116 -2.08 3.11 -2.23
C VAL A 116 -1.27 2.49 -1.09
N ALA A 117 -1.12 1.17 -1.12
CA ALA A 117 -0.55 0.41 -0.01
C ALA A 117 0.90 0.05 -0.26
N GLU A 118 1.79 0.54 0.61
CA GLU A 118 3.24 0.27 0.55
C GLU A 118 3.82 0.65 -0.83
N VAL A 119 3.55 1.87 -1.31
CA VAL A 119 4.01 2.38 -2.61
C VAL A 119 4.82 3.66 -2.47
N ILE A 120 4.36 4.60 -1.64
CA ILE A 120 4.90 5.97 -1.61
C ILE A 120 6.33 6.07 -1.07
N GLU A 121 6.81 5.08 -0.34
CA GLU A 121 8.18 4.97 0.15
C GLU A 121 9.19 4.60 -0.94
N HIS A 122 8.71 4.05 -2.06
CA HIS A 122 9.53 3.62 -3.19
C HIS A 122 9.76 4.71 -4.23
N LEU A 123 8.99 5.80 -4.18
CA LEU A 123 8.93 6.82 -5.23
C LEU A 123 9.82 8.04 -4.91
N TYR A 124 10.58 8.51 -5.89
CA TYR A 124 11.23 9.82 -5.84
C TYR A 124 10.19 10.95 -6.01
N ASP A 125 10.58 12.20 -5.78
CA ASP A 125 9.65 13.34 -5.72
C ASP A 125 8.82 13.52 -7.00
N ASP A 126 9.45 13.41 -8.16
CA ASP A 126 8.80 13.53 -9.46
C ASP A 126 7.78 12.42 -9.71
N GLN A 127 8.12 11.19 -9.35
CA GLN A 127 7.22 10.03 -9.46
C GLN A 127 6.04 10.15 -8.48
N LEU A 128 6.31 10.60 -7.25
CA LEU A 128 5.27 10.79 -6.26
C LEU A 128 4.32 11.93 -6.64
N ASP A 129 4.84 13.01 -7.21
CA ASP A 129 4.02 14.11 -7.73
C ASP A 129 3.15 13.63 -8.89
N GLY A 130 3.69 12.83 -9.81
CA GLY A 130 2.94 12.20 -10.89
C GLY A 130 1.83 11.27 -10.38
N LEU A 131 2.14 10.44 -9.37
CA LEU A 131 1.14 9.61 -8.69
C LEU A 131 0.00 10.48 -8.13
N LEU A 132 0.31 11.54 -7.39
CA LEU A 132 -0.72 12.39 -6.78
C LEU A 132 -1.61 13.07 -7.82
N GLU A 133 -1.08 13.48 -8.97
CA GLU A 133 -1.90 14.01 -10.07
C GLU A 133 -2.82 12.92 -10.66
N THR A 134 -2.31 11.70 -10.87
CA THR A 134 -3.14 10.58 -11.28
C THR A 134 -4.28 10.31 -10.29
N LEU A 135 -3.99 10.31 -8.98
CA LEU A 135 -5.03 10.12 -7.96
C LEU A 135 -6.14 11.19 -8.05
N LYS A 136 -5.79 12.45 -8.33
CA LYS A 136 -6.78 13.51 -8.54
C LYS A 136 -7.65 13.23 -9.77
N THR A 137 -7.03 12.82 -10.88
CA THR A 137 -7.77 12.53 -12.12
C THR A 137 -8.73 11.35 -11.97
N LEU A 138 -8.43 10.38 -11.11
CA LEU A 138 -9.25 9.20 -10.83
C LEU A 138 -10.26 9.42 -9.70
N SER A 139 -10.27 10.60 -9.10
CA SER A 139 -11.14 10.94 -7.98
C SER A 139 -12.35 11.76 -8.39
N HIS A 140 -13.40 11.67 -7.60
CA HIS A 140 -14.48 12.65 -7.50
C HIS A 140 -14.46 13.33 -6.11
N LYS A 141 -15.35 14.27 -5.86
CA LYS A 141 -15.35 15.11 -4.62
C LYS A 141 -15.42 14.31 -3.31
N ASP A 142 -16.01 13.12 -3.34
CA ASP A 142 -16.22 12.29 -2.14
C ASP A 142 -15.22 11.14 -2.04
N THR A 143 -14.26 11.02 -2.97
CA THR A 143 -13.26 9.94 -3.00
C THR A 143 -12.37 9.98 -1.78
N HIS A 144 -12.22 8.85 -1.11
CA HIS A 144 -11.20 8.65 -0.09
C HIS A 144 -9.92 8.06 -0.71
N ILE A 145 -8.80 8.72 -0.50
CA ILE A 145 -7.49 8.17 -0.84
C ILE A 145 -6.83 7.69 0.43
N ILE A 146 -6.43 6.42 0.43
CA ILE A 146 -5.93 5.72 1.60
C ILE A 146 -4.52 5.23 1.30
N PHE A 147 -3.53 5.78 2.00
CA PHE A 147 -2.15 5.32 1.89
C PHE A 147 -1.78 4.47 3.10
N THR A 148 -0.96 3.45 2.89
CA THR A 148 -0.19 2.80 3.95
C THR A 148 1.29 2.83 3.62
N THR A 149 2.15 2.93 4.64
CA THR A 149 3.61 2.97 4.48
C THR A 149 4.28 2.68 5.83
N PRO A 150 5.55 2.26 5.89
CA PRO A 150 6.30 2.21 7.13
C PRO A 150 6.32 3.56 7.86
N ASN A 151 6.18 3.52 9.18
CA ASN A 151 6.17 4.72 10.03
C ASN A 151 7.54 5.00 10.63
N GLU A 152 8.15 6.15 10.31
CA GLU A 152 9.44 6.59 10.84
C GLU A 152 10.53 5.50 10.71
N GLU A 153 10.55 4.82 9.56
CA GLU A 153 11.50 3.76 9.29
C GLU A 153 12.94 4.31 9.29
N ARG A 154 13.85 3.56 9.93
CA ARG A 154 15.28 3.82 9.81
C ARG A 154 15.81 3.03 8.63
N LEU A 155 15.94 3.70 7.49
CA LEU A 155 16.33 3.05 6.21
C LEU A 155 17.67 2.32 6.35
N GLU A 156 18.59 2.86 7.15
CA GLU A 156 19.92 2.31 7.37
C GLU A 156 19.90 0.90 7.99
N ASP A 157 18.85 0.56 8.73
CA ASP A 157 18.72 -0.76 9.36
C ASP A 157 18.47 -1.88 8.34
N SER A 158 18.07 -1.51 7.13
CA SER A 158 17.77 -2.44 6.02
C SER A 158 18.69 -2.28 4.80
N TYR A 159 19.80 -1.52 4.93
CA TYR A 159 20.74 -1.37 3.84
C TYR A 159 21.57 -2.63 3.63
N ILE A 160 21.73 -3.01 2.37
CA ILE A 160 22.62 -4.09 1.91
C ILE A 160 23.61 -3.54 0.89
N LEU A 161 24.77 -4.17 0.83
CA LEU A 161 25.85 -3.80 -0.10
C LEU A 161 25.67 -4.52 -1.42
N CYS A 162 25.64 -3.78 -2.52
CA CYS A 162 25.77 -4.35 -3.85
C CYS A 162 27.24 -4.79 -4.06
N PRO A 163 27.53 -6.08 -4.24
CA PRO A 163 28.91 -6.56 -4.37
C PRO A 163 29.57 -6.15 -5.69
N VAL A 164 28.79 -5.71 -6.68
CA VAL A 164 29.28 -5.30 -8.00
C VAL A 164 29.66 -3.82 -8.00
N SER A 165 28.75 -2.92 -7.55
CA SER A 165 28.99 -1.46 -7.56
C SER A 165 29.67 -0.98 -6.27
N GLY A 166 29.58 -1.72 -5.16
CA GLY A 166 30.05 -1.27 -3.85
C GLY A 166 29.13 -0.22 -3.22
N GLU A 167 27.95 0.02 -3.75
CA GLU A 167 26.96 0.96 -3.23
C GLU A 167 26.00 0.25 -2.27
N LEU A 168 25.42 1.02 -1.34
CA LEU A 168 24.36 0.53 -0.46
C LEU A 168 22.99 0.80 -1.08
N PHE A 169 22.06 -0.12 -0.89
CA PHE A 169 20.66 0.08 -1.22
C PHE A 169 19.76 -0.53 -0.15
N HIS A 170 18.56 0.01 -0.03
CA HIS A 170 17.56 -0.54 0.88
C HIS A 170 17.02 -1.85 0.32
N ARG A 171 16.93 -2.90 1.17
CA ARG A 171 16.52 -4.26 0.80
C ARG A 171 15.19 -4.31 0.02
N TRP A 172 14.27 -3.42 0.35
CA TRP A 172 12.95 -3.31 -0.25
C TRP A 172 12.79 -2.09 -1.16
N GLN A 173 13.91 -1.51 -1.62
CA GLN A 173 13.93 -0.35 -2.52
C GLN A 173 13.29 0.91 -1.89
N HIS A 174 13.21 1.04 -0.54
CA HIS A 174 12.75 2.28 0.06
C HIS A 174 13.77 3.40 -0.17
N VAL A 175 13.30 4.53 -0.68
CA VAL A 175 14.13 5.72 -0.97
C VAL A 175 13.84 6.86 -0.01
N ARG A 176 12.79 6.74 0.78
CA ARG A 176 12.36 7.72 1.79
C ARG A 176 11.65 7.07 2.96
N ASN A 177 11.53 7.81 4.05
CA ASN A 177 10.68 7.46 5.18
C ASN A 177 9.59 8.51 5.37
N TRP A 178 8.52 8.12 6.05
CA TRP A 178 7.39 8.98 6.35
C TRP A 178 7.09 9.00 7.85
N SER A 179 6.64 10.16 8.32
CA SER A 179 5.99 10.36 9.61
C SER A 179 4.62 10.99 9.41
N GLU A 180 3.76 10.97 10.42
CA GLU A 180 2.46 11.65 10.38
C GLU A 180 2.60 13.11 9.97
N THR A 181 3.61 13.80 10.51
CA THR A 181 3.84 15.22 10.22
C THR A 181 4.35 15.44 8.80
N SER A 182 5.34 14.64 8.34
CA SER A 182 5.94 14.85 7.01
C SER A 182 4.97 14.56 5.87
N ILE A 183 4.21 13.47 5.96
CA ILE A 183 3.25 13.14 4.92
C ILE A 183 2.07 14.13 4.88
N SER A 184 1.54 14.54 6.04
CA SER A 184 0.47 15.53 6.10
C SER A 184 0.89 16.86 5.47
N ALA A 185 2.11 17.33 5.77
CA ALA A 185 2.65 18.53 5.18
C ALA A 185 2.91 18.40 3.66
N TYR A 186 3.32 17.20 3.20
CA TYR A 186 3.55 16.92 1.80
C TYR A 186 2.24 16.94 0.99
N LEU A 187 1.20 16.29 1.49
CA LEU A 187 -0.12 16.23 0.87
C LEU A 187 -0.81 17.60 0.86
N ALA A 188 -0.75 18.36 1.96
CA ALA A 188 -1.33 19.69 2.05
C ALA A 188 -0.79 20.66 0.99
N LYS A 189 0.52 20.58 0.69
CA LYS A 189 1.15 21.40 -0.36
C LYS A 189 0.69 21.05 -1.78
N ARG A 190 0.01 19.91 -1.95
CA ARG A 190 -0.45 19.37 -3.23
C ARG A 190 -1.96 19.30 -3.37
N ASN A 191 -2.65 20.13 -2.58
CA ASN A 191 -4.11 20.25 -2.60
C ASN A 191 -4.84 18.96 -2.20
N PHE A 192 -4.30 18.25 -1.21
CA PHE A 192 -5.02 17.20 -0.50
C PHE A 192 -5.50 17.73 0.84
N THR A 193 -6.78 17.52 1.14
CA THR A 193 -7.47 18.06 2.31
C THR A 193 -7.99 16.94 3.20
N ASP A 194 -8.53 17.30 4.36
CA ASP A 194 -9.11 16.35 5.34
C ASP A 194 -8.16 15.20 5.71
N THR A 195 -6.85 15.47 5.66
CA THR A 195 -5.83 14.45 5.93
C THR A 195 -5.90 14.01 7.39
N ARG A 196 -6.16 12.73 7.59
CA ARG A 196 -6.14 12.06 8.89
C ARG A 196 -5.05 11.00 8.87
N THR A 197 -4.26 10.97 9.93
CA THR A 197 -3.19 9.99 10.08
C THR A 197 -3.37 9.22 11.37
N PHE A 198 -3.00 7.97 11.35
CA PHE A 198 -2.86 7.16 12.56
C PHE A 198 -1.80 6.07 12.37
N THR A 199 -1.12 5.75 13.46
CA THR A 199 -0.13 4.68 13.45
C THR A 199 -0.73 3.35 13.90
N THR A 200 -0.30 2.28 13.27
CA THR A 200 -0.83 0.94 13.54
C THR A 200 0.26 -0.12 13.47
N ASP A 201 -0.08 -1.30 13.97
CA ASP A 201 0.68 -2.53 13.76
C ASP A 201 -0.32 -3.57 13.24
N PHE A 202 -0.23 -3.87 11.99
CA PHE A 202 -1.11 -4.85 11.34
C PHE A 202 -0.95 -6.28 11.90
N ASP A 203 0.02 -6.53 12.78
CA ASP A 203 0.19 -7.81 13.49
C ASP A 203 -0.69 -7.97 14.73
N ALA A 204 -1.14 -6.86 15.30
CA ALA A 204 -1.65 -6.86 16.70
C ALA A 204 -3.16 -7.00 16.79
N THR A 205 -3.86 -7.19 15.72
CA THR A 205 -5.31 -7.20 15.71
C THR A 205 -5.89 -8.57 16.01
N LEU A 206 -6.67 -8.63 17.10
CA LEU A 206 -7.55 -9.76 17.43
C LEU A 206 -8.66 -9.84 16.40
N THR A 207 -8.57 -10.76 15.47
CA THR A 207 -9.70 -11.14 14.65
C THR A 207 -10.67 -11.97 15.49
N ILE A 208 -11.73 -11.34 16.02
CA ILE A 208 -12.94 -12.07 16.39
C ILE A 208 -13.67 -12.30 15.08
N ARG A 209 -13.39 -13.43 14.45
CA ARG A 209 -14.00 -13.78 13.17
C ARG A 209 -15.44 -14.21 13.33
N GLY A 210 -16.30 -13.66 12.46
CA GLY A 210 -17.64 -14.14 12.23
C GLY A 210 -17.68 -15.59 11.71
N LYS A 211 -18.74 -16.20 11.92
CA LYS A 211 -19.44 -17.49 11.74
C LYS A 211 -18.77 -18.70 11.06
N HIS A 212 -17.54 -18.69 10.53
CA HIS A 212 -17.04 -19.80 9.69
C HIS A 212 -15.62 -20.32 9.98
N HIS A 213 -15.01 -20.06 11.15
CA HIS A 213 -13.77 -20.74 11.52
C HIS A 213 -13.79 -21.35 12.92
N PRO A 214 -13.33 -22.63 13.07
CA PRO A 214 -13.27 -23.28 14.35
C PRO A 214 -12.27 -22.56 15.26
N LEU A 215 -12.71 -22.28 16.49
CA LEU A 215 -11.97 -21.69 17.59
C LEU A 215 -10.74 -22.53 17.98
N ARG A 216 -9.65 -22.45 17.24
CA ARG A 216 -8.32 -22.73 17.73
C ARG A 216 -7.54 -21.43 17.84
N VAL A 217 -8.02 -20.58 18.73
CA VAL A 217 -7.32 -19.35 19.08
C VAL A 217 -6.11 -19.76 19.92
N ARG A 218 -4.95 -19.38 19.49
CA ARG A 218 -3.73 -19.33 20.32
C ARG A 218 -3.89 -18.18 21.32
N TRP A 219 -4.83 -18.34 22.25
CA TRP A 219 -5.30 -17.32 23.19
C TRP A 219 -4.15 -16.62 23.93
N TRP A 220 -3.14 -17.38 24.32
CA TRP A 220 -1.99 -16.87 25.04
C TRP A 220 -1.03 -16.03 24.16
N SER A 221 -0.85 -16.36 22.90
CA SER A 221 -0.02 -15.55 21.99
C SER A 221 -0.68 -14.22 21.69
N THR A 222 -1.99 -14.21 21.52
CA THR A 222 -2.80 -13.02 21.23
C THR A 222 -2.84 -12.07 22.43
N LEU A 223 -3.00 -12.61 23.66
CA LEU A 223 -2.98 -11.81 24.88
C LEU A 223 -1.60 -11.18 25.12
N ARG A 224 -0.52 -11.95 24.95
CA ARG A 224 0.87 -11.43 25.04
C ARG A 224 1.14 -10.34 24.00
N THR A 225 0.69 -10.52 22.78
CA THR A 225 0.84 -9.54 21.72
C THR A 225 0.05 -8.28 22.05
N ARG A 226 -1.18 -8.40 22.52
CA ARG A 226 -2.02 -7.27 22.94
C ARG A 226 -1.41 -6.48 24.10
N LEU A 227 -0.89 -7.16 25.12
CA LEU A 227 -0.21 -6.51 26.25
C LEU A 227 1.08 -5.80 25.83
N ARG A 228 1.90 -6.43 24.97
CA ARG A 228 3.08 -5.78 24.38
C ARG A 228 2.70 -4.56 23.56
N TYR A 229 1.58 -4.60 22.89
CA TYR A 229 1.08 -3.58 22.03
C TYR A 229 0.56 -2.36 22.77
N GLN A 230 -0.24 -2.58 23.83
CA GLN A 230 -0.71 -1.51 24.70
C GLN A 230 0.42 -0.80 25.44
N ALA A 231 1.54 -1.49 25.68
CA ALA A 231 2.71 -0.93 26.31
C ALA A 231 3.59 -0.10 25.35
N ARG A 232 3.38 -0.14 24.02
CA ARG A 232 4.14 0.66 23.06
C ARG A 232 3.49 2.02 22.85
N PRO A 233 4.24 3.14 22.97
CA PRO A 233 3.73 4.44 22.57
C PRO A 233 3.18 4.40 21.13
N GLN A 234 2.09 5.09 20.89
CA GLN A 234 1.42 5.08 19.56
C GLN A 234 2.37 5.46 18.42
N ARG A 235 3.22 6.46 18.62
CA ARG A 235 4.25 6.92 17.67
C ARG A 235 5.38 5.91 17.39
N LYS A 236 5.41 4.76 18.06
CA LYS A 236 6.38 3.67 17.79
C LYS A 236 5.75 2.49 17.07
N ARG A 237 4.52 2.62 16.60
CA ARG A 237 3.89 1.60 15.78
C ARG A 237 4.50 1.61 14.38
N PRO A 238 4.74 0.40 13.78
CA PRO A 238 5.59 0.30 12.60
C PRO A 238 4.97 0.79 11.30
N HIS A 239 3.65 0.96 11.24
CA HIS A 239 2.96 1.38 10.02
C HIS A 239 2.15 2.65 10.25
N LEU A 240 2.08 3.44 9.21
CA LEU A 240 1.31 4.66 9.11
C LEU A 240 0.17 4.45 8.11
N VAL A 241 -1.03 4.81 8.50
CA VAL A 241 -2.20 4.89 7.63
C VAL A 241 -2.59 6.34 7.48
N ILE A 242 -2.81 6.76 6.25
CA ILE A 242 -3.19 8.13 5.90
C ILE A 242 -4.47 8.06 5.10
N VAL A 243 -5.47 8.84 5.48
CA VAL A 243 -6.71 9.02 4.73
C VAL A 243 -6.83 10.47 4.36
N SER A 244 -6.99 10.77 3.09
CA SER A 244 -7.07 12.13 2.57
C SER A 244 -8.07 12.23 1.42
N ARG A 245 -8.40 13.44 1.04
CA ARG A 245 -9.24 13.75 -0.13
C ARG A 245 -8.50 14.73 -1.02
N PRO A 246 -8.50 14.54 -2.34
CA PRO A 246 -8.00 15.57 -3.23
C PRO A 246 -9.02 16.73 -3.27
N THR A 247 -8.53 17.95 -3.39
CA THR A 247 -9.37 19.08 -3.80
C THR A 247 -9.65 18.89 -5.29
N THR A 248 -10.88 18.55 -5.62
CA THR A 248 -11.35 18.53 -7.01
C THR A 248 -12.02 19.88 -7.28
N ASP A 249 -11.57 20.53 -8.35
CA ASP A 249 -12.22 21.77 -8.85
C ASP A 249 -13.65 21.50 -9.31
#